data_696deff2cbe1fd6f383220950867cc3a
#
_entry.id   696deff2cbe1fd6f383220950867cc3a
#
_cell.length_a   1.000
_cell.length_b   1.000
_cell.length_c   1.000
_cell.angle_alpha   90.00
_cell.angle_beta   90.00
_cell.angle_gamma   90.00
#
_symmetry.space_group_name_H-M   'P 1'
#
loop_
_entity.id
_entity.type
_entity.pdbx_description
1 polymer ?
#
loop_
_entity_poly.entity_id
_entity_poly.type
_entity_poly.pdbx_seq_one_letter_code
_entity_poly.pdbx_strand_id
1 'polypeptide(L)'
;MILGTNTSVAQGDADNFYKSNSVNTEKVSFSNQYKMKVGARLFLPKELEEGRKYPAVIVGHPMGAVKEQSAGLYATKLAECGFVTLALDLSFWGESDGEPRNAVLPDVYSEDFSAAVDFLGTRPFVDRERIGVVGICGSGSFAISAAKIDPRLKAIATVSMYDMGAASRNGLKHALSPGERKRIIAQAAEQRYAEFLGGEPLYTGGTVHEPVSYTHLRAHE
;
A
#
# COMPACT_ATOMS: atom_id res chain seq x y z
N MET A 1 38.31 -30.20 0.59
CA MET A 1 36.87 -30.54 0.67
C MET A 1 36.10 -29.22 0.66
N ILE A 2 35.61 -28.80 -0.51
CA ILE A 2 34.94 -27.53 -0.71
C ILE A 2 33.46 -27.82 -0.54
N LEU A 3 32.86 -27.30 0.53
CA LEU A 3 31.42 -27.35 0.74
C LEU A 3 30.77 -26.33 -0.23
N GLY A 4 30.20 -26.83 -1.29
CA GLY A 4 29.37 -26.05 -2.19
C GLY A 4 28.08 -25.64 -1.44
N THR A 5 27.89 -24.36 -1.24
CA THR A 5 26.63 -23.80 -0.76
C THR A 5 25.59 -23.86 -1.88
N ASN A 6 24.64 -24.75 -1.73
CA ASN A 6 23.45 -24.81 -2.57
C ASN A 6 22.55 -23.61 -2.27
N THR A 7 22.69 -22.52 -2.99
CA THR A 7 21.89 -21.28 -2.84
C THR A 7 20.85 -21.08 -3.94
N SER A 8 20.47 -22.11 -4.69
CA SER A 8 19.70 -21.93 -5.91
C SER A 8 18.18 -22.18 -5.83
N VAL A 9 17.63 -22.54 -4.68
CA VAL A 9 16.20 -22.93 -4.59
C VAL A 9 15.28 -21.82 -4.08
N ALA A 10 15.81 -20.79 -3.41
CA ALA A 10 14.99 -19.73 -2.82
C ALA A 10 14.75 -18.52 -3.74
N GLN A 11 15.47 -18.40 -4.85
CA GLN A 11 15.44 -17.19 -5.68
C GLN A 11 14.27 -17.15 -6.68
N GLY A 12 13.68 -18.30 -7.03
CA GLY A 12 12.58 -18.37 -8.01
C GLY A 12 11.22 -17.98 -7.44
N ASP A 13 10.96 -18.24 -6.16
CA ASP A 13 9.62 -18.06 -5.56
C ASP A 13 9.38 -16.67 -4.96
N ALA A 14 10.41 -15.85 -4.78
CA ALA A 14 10.34 -14.52 -4.18
C ALA A 14 10.59 -13.36 -5.16
N ASP A 15 10.44 -13.58 -6.45
CA ASP A 15 10.63 -12.55 -7.47
C ASP A 15 9.45 -11.56 -7.47
N ASN A 16 9.66 -10.38 -6.90
CA ASN A 16 8.68 -9.30 -6.90
C ASN A 16 8.30 -8.81 -8.32
N PHE A 17 9.12 -9.06 -9.31
CA PHE A 17 8.90 -8.69 -10.71
C PHE A 17 8.40 -9.86 -11.56
N TYR A 18 7.96 -10.93 -10.93
CA TYR A 18 7.38 -12.09 -11.59
C TYR A 18 6.27 -11.69 -12.57
N LYS A 19 6.32 -12.26 -13.76
CA LYS A 19 5.31 -12.09 -14.81
C LYS A 19 4.66 -13.42 -15.11
N SER A 20 3.35 -13.42 -15.17
CA SER A 20 2.57 -14.61 -15.52
C SER A 20 2.19 -14.63 -17.00
N ASN A 21 2.25 -15.81 -17.60
CA ASN A 21 1.76 -16.03 -18.96
C ASN A 21 0.22 -16.18 -19.01
N SER A 22 -0.45 -16.38 -17.86
CA SER A 22 -1.90 -16.56 -17.75
C SER A 22 -2.64 -15.31 -17.24
N VAL A 23 -1.93 -14.17 -17.08
CA VAL A 23 -2.48 -12.93 -16.58
C VAL A 23 -2.22 -11.79 -17.55
N ASN A 24 -3.25 -11.04 -17.91
CA ASN A 24 -3.13 -9.79 -18.62
C ASN A 24 -3.00 -8.64 -17.62
N THR A 25 -2.15 -7.65 -17.91
CA THR A 25 -1.96 -6.49 -17.05
C THR A 25 -2.24 -5.20 -17.79
N GLU A 26 -2.92 -4.28 -17.13
CA GLU A 26 -3.25 -2.96 -17.65
C GLU A 26 -2.86 -1.88 -16.65
N LYS A 27 -2.20 -0.82 -17.12
CA LYS A 27 -1.95 0.37 -16.32
C LYS A 27 -3.22 1.20 -16.30
N VAL A 28 -3.71 1.50 -15.11
CA VAL A 28 -4.95 2.26 -14.91
C VAL A 28 -4.73 3.38 -13.90
N SER A 29 -5.63 4.35 -13.90
CA SER A 29 -5.69 5.36 -12.85
C SER A 29 -7.13 5.78 -12.62
N PHE A 30 -7.41 6.26 -11.42
CA PHE A 30 -8.70 6.80 -11.01
C PHE A 30 -8.47 7.93 -9.99
N SER A 31 -9.51 8.70 -9.70
CA SER A 31 -9.41 9.75 -8.70
C SER A 31 -10.08 9.32 -7.40
N ASN A 32 -9.46 9.62 -6.27
CA ASN A 32 -10.11 9.55 -4.97
C ASN A 32 -11.07 10.75 -4.76
N GLN A 33 -11.80 10.79 -3.62
CA GLN A 33 -12.73 11.90 -3.33
C GLN A 33 -12.03 13.26 -3.23
N TYR A 34 -10.76 13.30 -2.91
CA TYR A 34 -9.95 14.52 -2.84
C TYR A 34 -9.43 14.97 -4.22
N LYS A 35 -9.89 14.32 -5.30
CA LYS A 35 -9.46 14.57 -6.69
C LYS A 35 -7.98 14.29 -6.96
N MET A 36 -7.33 13.57 -6.08
CA MET A 36 -5.98 13.09 -6.32
C MET A 36 -6.03 11.86 -7.22
N LYS A 37 -5.18 11.83 -8.22
CA LYS A 37 -5.02 10.65 -9.08
C LYS A 37 -4.34 9.54 -8.29
N VAL A 38 -4.93 8.35 -8.30
CA VAL A 38 -4.36 7.11 -7.78
C VAL A 38 -3.88 6.26 -8.96
N GLY A 39 -2.57 6.02 -9.02
CA GLY A 39 -1.96 5.15 -10.02
C GLY A 39 -2.11 3.69 -9.61
N ALA A 40 -2.51 2.84 -10.55
CA ALA A 40 -2.73 1.43 -10.26
C ALA A 40 -2.39 0.53 -11.47
N ARG A 41 -2.31 -0.76 -11.21
CA ARG A 41 -2.21 -1.80 -12.23
C ARG A 41 -3.31 -2.82 -12.01
N LEU A 42 -4.12 -3.03 -13.03
CA LEU A 42 -5.17 -4.04 -13.07
C LEU A 42 -4.57 -5.34 -13.63
N PHE A 43 -4.91 -6.46 -13.01
CA PHE A 43 -4.49 -7.80 -13.42
C PHE A 43 -5.75 -8.62 -13.68
N LEU A 44 -5.82 -9.20 -14.86
CA LEU A 44 -6.96 -9.96 -15.33
C LEU A 44 -6.52 -11.37 -15.71
N PRO A 45 -7.22 -12.43 -15.25
CA PRO A 45 -7.06 -13.75 -15.85
C PRO A 45 -7.23 -13.66 -17.37
N LYS A 46 -6.40 -14.38 -18.16
CA LYS A 46 -6.49 -14.31 -19.62
C LYS A 46 -7.84 -14.78 -20.16
N GLU A 47 -8.45 -15.73 -19.49
CA GLU A 47 -9.70 -16.37 -19.90
C GLU A 47 -10.87 -15.82 -19.08
N LEU A 48 -11.23 -14.54 -19.34
CA LEU A 48 -12.47 -13.98 -18.82
C LEU A 48 -13.62 -14.37 -19.76
N GLU A 49 -14.60 -15.09 -19.21
CA GLU A 49 -15.82 -15.46 -19.91
C GLU A 49 -16.74 -14.22 -20.05
N GLU A 50 -17.24 -13.98 -21.25
CA GLU A 50 -18.17 -12.88 -21.51
C GLU A 50 -19.45 -13.03 -20.66
N GLY A 51 -19.90 -11.94 -20.05
CA GLY A 51 -21.08 -11.92 -19.18
C GLY A 51 -20.88 -12.48 -17.78
N ARG A 52 -19.77 -13.13 -17.50
CA ARG A 52 -19.46 -13.63 -16.15
C ARG A 52 -18.86 -12.52 -15.27
N LYS A 53 -19.25 -12.51 -13.99
CA LYS A 53 -18.66 -11.61 -12.98
C LYS A 53 -17.70 -12.35 -12.06
N TYR A 54 -16.57 -11.73 -11.80
CA TYR A 54 -15.47 -12.28 -11.03
C TYR A 54 -15.30 -11.59 -9.69
N PRO A 55 -14.89 -12.29 -8.63
CA PRO A 55 -14.48 -11.65 -7.40
C PRO A 55 -13.24 -10.78 -7.67
N ALA A 56 -13.14 -9.68 -6.93
CA ALA A 56 -12.02 -8.78 -7.08
C ALA A 56 -11.24 -8.58 -5.78
N VAL A 57 -9.93 -8.34 -5.88
CA VAL A 57 -9.05 -8.10 -4.73
C VAL A 57 -8.16 -6.89 -4.98
N ILE A 58 -8.21 -5.94 -4.07
CA ILE A 58 -7.31 -4.79 -4.03
C ILE A 58 -6.06 -5.19 -3.24
N VAL A 59 -4.87 -4.85 -3.73
CA VAL A 59 -3.61 -5.17 -3.06
C VAL A 59 -2.84 -3.88 -2.76
N GLY A 60 -2.65 -3.60 -1.47
CA GLY A 60 -1.87 -2.47 -0.98
C GLY A 60 -0.42 -2.86 -0.68
N HIS A 61 0.51 -2.00 -1.07
CA HIS A 61 1.96 -2.20 -0.92
C HIS A 61 2.46 -1.93 0.52
N PRO A 62 3.63 -2.45 0.92
CA PRO A 62 4.30 -2.07 2.16
C PRO A 62 4.60 -0.57 2.22
N MET A 63 4.75 -0.03 3.43
CA MET A 63 5.25 1.33 3.62
C MET A 63 6.61 1.50 2.93
N GLY A 64 6.75 2.59 2.16
CA GLY A 64 7.97 2.87 1.41
C GLY A 64 8.15 2.06 0.13
N ALA A 65 7.17 1.24 -0.26
CA ALA A 65 7.16 0.48 -1.51
C ALA A 65 6.24 1.11 -2.56
N VAL A 66 6.12 0.46 -3.70
CA VAL A 66 5.22 0.81 -4.81
C VAL A 66 4.52 -0.44 -5.33
N LYS A 67 3.47 -0.25 -6.12
CA LYS A 67 2.62 -1.31 -6.68
C LYS A 67 3.35 -2.36 -7.52
N GLU A 68 4.50 -2.00 -8.11
CA GLU A 68 5.31 -2.89 -8.95
C GLU A 68 6.06 -3.98 -8.17
N GLN A 69 6.22 -3.79 -6.86
CA GLN A 69 6.98 -4.70 -5.99
C GLN A 69 6.09 -5.82 -5.45
N SER A 70 6.14 -6.11 -4.16
CA SER A 70 5.39 -7.21 -3.55
C SER A 70 3.88 -7.14 -3.83
N ALA A 71 3.28 -5.96 -3.91
CA ALA A 71 1.85 -5.83 -4.25
C ALA A 71 1.56 -6.37 -5.65
N GLY A 72 2.41 -6.10 -6.62
CA GLY A 72 2.31 -6.64 -7.98
C GLY A 72 2.44 -8.16 -8.03
N LEU A 73 3.36 -8.73 -7.23
CA LEU A 73 3.51 -10.18 -7.11
C LEU A 73 2.23 -10.84 -6.55
N TYR A 74 1.72 -10.33 -5.42
CA TYR A 74 0.48 -10.85 -4.83
C TYR A 74 -0.71 -10.70 -5.77
N ALA A 75 -0.83 -9.54 -6.44
CA ALA A 75 -1.89 -9.31 -7.41
C ALA A 75 -1.81 -10.31 -8.58
N THR A 76 -0.61 -10.57 -9.11
CA THR A 76 -0.38 -11.56 -10.17
C THR A 76 -0.80 -12.96 -9.72
N LYS A 77 -0.34 -13.40 -8.53
CA LYS A 77 -0.66 -14.74 -8.00
C LYS A 77 -2.15 -14.92 -7.73
N LEU A 78 -2.84 -13.92 -7.23
CA LEU A 78 -4.28 -13.96 -7.05
C LEU A 78 -5.03 -13.99 -8.39
N ALA A 79 -4.52 -13.26 -9.40
CA ALA A 79 -5.12 -13.30 -10.74
C ALA A 79 -4.95 -14.67 -11.40
N GLU A 80 -3.84 -15.38 -11.19
CA GLU A 80 -3.65 -16.78 -11.59
C GLU A 80 -4.68 -17.71 -10.95
N CYS A 81 -5.19 -17.35 -9.76
CA CYS A 81 -6.26 -18.07 -9.07
C CYS A 81 -7.68 -17.67 -9.51
N GLY A 82 -7.82 -16.83 -10.54
CA GLY A 82 -9.11 -16.46 -11.12
C GLY A 82 -9.76 -15.20 -10.53
N PHE A 83 -9.03 -14.42 -9.73
CA PHE A 83 -9.50 -13.13 -9.23
C PHE A 83 -9.18 -12.01 -10.24
N VAL A 84 -10.03 -11.00 -10.31
CA VAL A 84 -9.64 -9.69 -10.84
C VAL A 84 -8.86 -8.97 -9.74
N THR A 85 -7.64 -8.51 -10.00
CA THR A 85 -6.86 -7.87 -8.95
C THR A 85 -6.36 -6.49 -9.35
N LEU A 86 -6.20 -5.62 -8.36
CA LEU A 86 -5.75 -4.25 -8.54
C LEU A 86 -4.67 -3.93 -7.52
N ALA A 87 -3.42 -3.75 -7.98
CA ALA A 87 -2.35 -3.20 -7.15
C ALA A 87 -2.31 -1.68 -7.34
N LEU A 88 -2.38 -0.91 -6.25
CA LEU A 88 -2.38 0.56 -6.31
C LEU A 88 -1.12 1.12 -5.64
N ASP A 89 -0.68 2.30 -6.10
CA ASP A 89 0.17 3.18 -5.32
C ASP A 89 -0.73 4.01 -4.38
N LEU A 90 -0.42 4.03 -3.11
CA LEU A 90 -1.10 4.94 -2.19
C LEU A 90 -0.74 6.39 -2.54
N SER A 91 -1.62 7.32 -2.29
CA SER A 91 -1.39 8.76 -2.49
C SER A 91 -0.04 9.18 -1.92
N PHE A 92 0.65 10.10 -2.57
CA PHE A 92 2.03 10.58 -2.29
C PHE A 92 3.15 9.61 -2.69
N TRP A 93 2.84 8.39 -3.18
CA TRP A 93 3.82 7.37 -3.56
C TRP A 93 3.70 7.01 -5.05
N GLY A 94 4.79 6.49 -5.61
CA GLY A 94 4.82 5.96 -6.97
C GLY A 94 4.23 6.93 -8.01
N GLU A 95 3.24 6.47 -8.76
CA GLU A 95 2.56 7.24 -9.81
C GLU A 95 1.29 7.96 -9.33
N SER A 96 0.94 7.84 -8.05
CA SER A 96 -0.16 8.57 -7.44
C SER A 96 0.22 10.01 -7.12
N ASP A 97 -0.78 10.89 -7.14
CA ASP A 97 -0.61 12.30 -6.81
C ASP A 97 -0.33 12.51 -5.32
N GLY A 98 0.04 13.72 -4.98
CA GLY A 98 0.22 14.22 -3.61
C GLY A 98 1.59 14.82 -3.38
N GLU A 99 1.59 15.96 -2.70
CA GLU A 99 2.78 16.69 -2.25
C GLU A 99 2.65 17.03 -0.76
N PRO A 100 3.76 16.97 -0.02
CA PRO A 100 5.09 16.54 -0.44
C PRO A 100 5.12 15.04 -0.73
N ARG A 101 6.00 14.61 -1.64
CA ARG A 101 6.14 13.19 -1.97
C ARG A 101 6.52 12.39 -0.73
N ASN A 102 6.04 11.14 -0.71
CA ASN A 102 6.28 10.17 0.37
C ASN A 102 5.69 10.57 1.75
N ALA A 103 4.76 11.51 1.78
CA ALA A 103 3.98 11.78 2.98
C ALA A 103 3.12 10.56 3.35
N VAL A 104 2.83 10.40 4.64
CA VAL A 104 1.99 9.31 5.16
C VAL A 104 0.75 9.91 5.79
N LEU A 105 -0.39 9.73 5.14
CA LEU A 105 -1.69 10.24 5.56
C LEU A 105 -2.69 9.08 5.64
N PRO A 106 -2.90 8.47 6.83
CA PRO A 106 -3.74 7.29 6.98
C PRO A 106 -5.18 7.46 6.47
N ASP A 107 -5.76 8.63 6.66
CA ASP A 107 -7.13 8.93 6.21
C ASP A 107 -7.22 8.96 4.68
N VAL A 108 -6.24 9.57 4.00
CA VAL A 108 -6.15 9.57 2.54
C VAL A 108 -5.91 8.16 2.02
N TYR A 109 -5.09 7.37 2.70
CA TYR A 109 -4.84 5.98 2.30
C TYR A 109 -6.08 5.10 2.45
N SER A 110 -6.88 5.31 3.51
CA SER A 110 -8.16 4.62 3.66
C SER A 110 -9.11 4.97 2.53
N GLU A 111 -9.12 6.24 2.11
CA GLU A 111 -9.87 6.70 0.96
C GLU A 111 -9.37 6.14 -0.37
N ASP A 112 -8.05 5.99 -0.56
CA ASP A 112 -7.50 5.37 -1.77
C ASP A 112 -8.01 3.93 -1.96
N PHE A 113 -8.16 3.17 -0.86
CA PHE A 113 -8.79 1.84 -0.91
C PHE A 113 -10.28 1.92 -1.28
N SER A 114 -11.03 2.88 -0.76
CA SER A 114 -12.44 3.08 -1.11
C SER A 114 -12.59 3.51 -2.57
N ALA A 115 -11.73 4.39 -3.07
CA ALA A 115 -11.70 4.77 -4.49
C ALA A 115 -11.34 3.58 -5.40
N ALA A 116 -10.49 2.67 -4.93
CA ALA A 116 -10.22 1.41 -5.64
C ALA A 116 -11.45 0.50 -5.69
N VAL A 117 -12.28 0.47 -4.64
CA VAL A 117 -13.59 -0.21 -4.67
C VAL A 117 -14.51 0.43 -5.69
N ASP A 118 -14.57 1.78 -5.76
CA ASP A 118 -15.36 2.49 -6.78
C ASP A 118 -14.91 2.10 -8.18
N PHE A 119 -13.61 2.13 -8.43
CA PHE A 119 -13.04 1.75 -9.72
C PHE A 119 -13.42 0.32 -10.09
N LEU A 120 -13.17 -0.65 -9.23
CA LEU A 120 -13.48 -2.06 -9.50
C LEU A 120 -14.98 -2.31 -9.64
N GLY A 121 -15.78 -1.74 -8.75
CA GLY A 121 -17.24 -1.91 -8.75
C GLY A 121 -17.95 -1.33 -9.99
N THR A 122 -17.26 -0.47 -10.75
CA THR A 122 -17.77 0.05 -12.04
C THR A 122 -17.37 -0.81 -13.24
N ARG A 123 -16.54 -1.85 -13.06
CA ARG A 123 -16.18 -2.75 -14.16
C ARG A 123 -17.27 -3.78 -14.40
N PRO A 124 -17.67 -4.02 -15.67
CA PRO A 124 -18.78 -4.93 -15.98
C PRO A 124 -18.50 -6.38 -15.58
N PHE A 125 -17.24 -6.76 -15.54
CA PHE A 125 -16.76 -8.11 -15.19
C PHE A 125 -16.49 -8.30 -13.70
N VAL A 126 -16.74 -7.32 -12.83
CA VAL A 126 -16.53 -7.43 -11.38
C VAL A 126 -17.85 -7.67 -10.65
N ASP A 127 -17.83 -8.63 -9.74
CA ASP A 127 -18.90 -8.87 -8.79
C ASP A 127 -18.75 -7.93 -7.58
N ARG A 128 -19.62 -6.94 -7.48
CA ARG A 128 -19.61 -5.93 -6.40
C ARG A 128 -19.79 -6.53 -5.00
N GLU A 129 -20.43 -7.69 -4.91
CA GLU A 129 -20.65 -8.37 -3.62
C GLU A 129 -19.45 -9.22 -3.20
N ARG A 130 -18.40 -9.29 -4.03
CA ARG A 130 -17.21 -10.08 -3.77
C ARG A 130 -15.92 -9.28 -4.01
N ILE A 131 -15.84 -8.08 -3.41
CA ILE A 131 -14.63 -7.26 -3.41
C ILE A 131 -13.92 -7.41 -2.05
N GLY A 132 -12.66 -7.79 -2.09
CA GLY A 132 -11.81 -7.91 -0.91
C GLY A 132 -10.55 -7.07 -1.02
N VAL A 133 -9.76 -7.04 0.06
CA VAL A 133 -8.50 -6.33 0.12
C VAL A 133 -7.41 -7.18 0.78
N VAL A 134 -6.20 -7.11 0.23
CA VAL A 134 -4.98 -7.62 0.85
C VAL A 134 -4.07 -6.44 1.16
N GLY A 135 -3.79 -6.23 2.44
CA GLY A 135 -2.87 -5.20 2.89
C GLY A 135 -1.54 -5.80 3.35
N ILE A 136 -0.44 -5.40 2.71
CA ILE A 136 0.89 -5.89 3.02
C ILE A 136 1.60 -4.89 3.93
N CYS A 137 2.13 -5.33 5.07
CA CYS A 137 2.86 -4.53 6.06
C CYS A 137 2.02 -3.31 6.52
N GLY A 138 2.45 -2.08 6.28
CA GLY A 138 1.71 -0.86 6.62
C GLY A 138 0.32 -0.78 5.98
N SER A 139 0.16 -1.24 4.76
CA SER A 139 -1.15 -1.28 4.08
C SER A 139 -2.17 -2.19 4.78
N GLY A 140 -1.74 -3.14 5.59
CA GLY A 140 -2.65 -3.93 6.42
C GLY A 140 -3.46 -3.05 7.37
N SER A 141 -2.80 -2.10 8.02
CA SER A 141 -3.43 -1.11 8.90
C SER A 141 -4.44 -0.23 8.17
N PHE A 142 -4.06 0.28 7.00
CA PHE A 142 -4.90 1.19 6.21
C PHE A 142 -6.08 0.47 5.58
N ALA A 143 -5.87 -0.77 5.10
CA ALA A 143 -6.94 -1.62 4.58
C ALA A 143 -8.01 -1.94 5.65
N ILE A 144 -7.58 -2.24 6.90
CA ILE A 144 -8.50 -2.42 8.01
C ILE A 144 -9.25 -1.12 8.33
N SER A 145 -8.56 0.04 8.29
CA SER A 145 -9.19 1.33 8.50
C SER A 145 -10.24 1.64 7.43
N ALA A 146 -9.95 1.37 6.17
CA ALA A 146 -10.91 1.48 5.07
C ALA A 146 -12.12 0.55 5.29
N ALA A 147 -11.89 -0.71 5.60
CA ALA A 147 -12.97 -1.69 5.79
C ALA A 147 -13.88 -1.41 7.00
N LYS A 148 -13.41 -0.64 7.98
CA LYS A 148 -14.26 -0.19 9.11
C LYS A 148 -15.34 0.79 8.67
N ILE A 149 -15.12 1.52 7.58
CA ILE A 149 -16.03 2.57 7.10
C ILE A 149 -16.65 2.24 5.74
N ASP A 150 -16.06 1.34 4.96
CA ASP A 150 -16.57 0.93 3.64
C ASP A 150 -17.13 -0.50 3.67
N PRO A 151 -18.46 -0.68 3.76
CA PRO A 151 -19.09 -1.99 3.84
C PRO A 151 -19.01 -2.79 2.54
N ARG A 152 -18.52 -2.21 1.45
CA ARG A 152 -18.31 -2.87 0.16
C ARG A 152 -17.08 -3.77 0.16
N LEU A 153 -16.15 -3.56 1.08
CA LEU A 153 -15.04 -4.48 1.34
C LEU A 153 -15.55 -5.69 2.14
N LYS A 154 -15.74 -6.82 1.46
CA LYS A 154 -16.36 -8.03 2.03
C LYS A 154 -15.37 -8.99 2.69
N ALA A 155 -14.10 -8.90 2.33
CA ALA A 155 -13.05 -9.74 2.87
C ALA A 155 -11.75 -8.94 3.04
N ILE A 156 -11.03 -9.21 4.12
CA ILE A 156 -9.78 -8.55 4.43
C ILE A 156 -8.74 -9.63 4.74
N ALA A 157 -7.60 -9.54 4.09
CA ALA A 157 -6.42 -10.30 4.47
C ALA A 157 -5.24 -9.36 4.70
N THR A 158 -4.38 -9.73 5.63
CA THR A 158 -3.17 -8.97 5.92
C THR A 158 -1.95 -9.87 5.86
N VAL A 159 -0.85 -9.35 5.34
CA VAL A 159 0.40 -10.06 5.21
C VAL A 159 1.47 -9.31 5.99
N SER A 160 2.04 -9.92 7.02
CA SER A 160 3.05 -9.29 7.89
C SER A 160 2.62 -7.89 8.35
N MET A 161 1.35 -7.76 8.74
CA MET A 161 0.73 -6.48 9.07
C MET A 161 1.50 -5.74 10.17
N TYR A 162 1.60 -4.45 9.99
CA TYR A 162 2.13 -3.52 10.97
C TYR A 162 1.00 -2.61 11.48
N ASP A 163 0.81 -2.54 12.80
CA ASP A 163 -0.08 -1.53 13.38
C ASP A 163 0.61 -0.16 13.34
N MET A 164 0.37 0.56 12.25
CA MET A 164 0.99 1.87 12.01
C MET A 164 0.61 2.89 13.08
N GLY A 165 -0.61 2.83 13.59
CA GLY A 165 -1.06 3.71 14.66
C GLY A 165 -0.33 3.46 15.98
N ALA A 166 -0.23 2.20 16.40
CA ALA A 166 0.52 1.84 17.61
C ALA A 166 2.02 2.12 17.46
N ALA A 167 2.60 1.82 16.30
CA ALA A 167 4.01 2.09 16.02
C ALA A 167 4.32 3.59 16.08
N SER A 168 3.47 4.44 15.49
CA SER A 168 3.65 5.89 15.52
C SER A 168 3.48 6.48 16.92
N ARG A 169 2.54 5.95 17.71
CA ARG A 169 2.31 6.45 19.07
C ARG A 169 3.33 5.98 20.08
N ASN A 170 3.74 4.72 19.99
CA ASN A 170 4.47 4.04 21.06
C ASN A 170 5.90 3.63 20.66
N GLY A 171 6.25 3.79 19.38
CA GLY A 171 7.49 3.24 18.83
C GLY A 171 7.44 1.72 18.69
N LEU A 172 8.49 1.16 18.13
CA LEU A 172 8.63 -0.29 17.98
C LEU A 172 8.71 -0.94 19.37
N LYS A 173 7.89 -1.98 19.59
CA LYS A 173 7.78 -2.68 20.87
C LYS A 173 7.46 -1.78 22.07
N HIS A 174 6.71 -0.70 21.85
CA HIS A 174 6.36 0.29 22.87
C HIS A 174 7.57 0.97 23.53
N ALA A 175 8.63 1.20 22.77
CA ALA A 175 9.88 1.77 23.27
C ALA A 175 9.79 3.27 23.62
N LEU A 176 8.79 4.02 23.07
CA LEU A 176 8.63 5.45 23.34
C LEU A 176 7.89 5.71 24.65
N SER A 177 8.53 6.43 25.55
CA SER A 177 7.87 6.96 26.74
C SER A 177 6.90 8.11 26.37
N PRO A 178 5.89 8.41 27.24
CA PRO A 178 5.02 9.57 27.02
C PRO A 178 5.76 10.90 26.89
N GLY A 179 6.89 11.07 27.59
CA GLY A 179 7.72 12.27 27.50
C GLY A 179 8.41 12.40 26.15
N GLU A 180 8.98 11.33 25.62
CA GLU A 180 9.59 11.31 24.30
C GLU A 180 8.57 11.55 23.19
N ARG A 181 7.38 10.96 23.29
CA ARG A 181 6.29 11.21 22.35
C ARG A 181 5.89 12.69 22.34
N LYS A 182 5.68 13.32 23.52
CA LYS A 182 5.39 14.76 23.60
C LYS A 182 6.48 15.61 22.96
N ARG A 183 7.74 15.25 23.16
CA ARG A 183 8.87 15.96 22.55
C ARG A 183 8.86 15.86 21.02
N ILE A 184 8.60 14.66 20.48
CA ILE A 184 8.50 14.45 19.02
C ILE A 184 7.36 15.29 18.43
N ILE A 185 6.19 15.31 19.08
CA ILE A 185 5.05 16.12 18.65
C ILE A 185 5.39 17.60 18.66
N ALA A 186 6.05 18.09 19.73
CA ALA A 186 6.46 19.47 19.82
C ALA A 186 7.48 19.85 18.71
N GLN A 187 8.45 19.00 18.45
CA GLN A 187 9.41 19.19 17.36
C GLN A 187 8.72 19.23 15.98
N ALA A 188 7.75 18.34 15.74
CA ALA A 188 6.98 18.36 14.51
C ALA A 188 6.13 19.64 14.36
N ALA A 189 5.59 20.17 15.46
CA ALA A 189 4.85 21.43 15.46
C ALA A 189 5.76 22.62 15.10
N GLU A 190 6.96 22.70 15.67
CA GLU A 190 7.93 23.74 15.32
C GLU A 190 8.38 23.62 13.85
N GLN A 191 8.60 22.40 13.37
CA GLN A 191 8.96 22.17 11.97
C GLN A 191 7.87 22.67 11.00
N ARG A 192 6.59 22.57 11.36
CA ARG A 192 5.49 23.11 10.55
C ARG A 192 5.58 24.63 10.39
N TYR A 193 5.99 25.35 11.43
CA TYR A 193 6.21 26.80 11.29
C TYR A 193 7.35 27.10 10.31
N ALA A 194 8.44 26.35 10.39
CA ALA A 194 9.56 26.51 9.46
C ALA A 194 9.13 26.24 8.01
N GLU A 195 8.41 25.14 7.76
CA GLU A 195 7.89 24.79 6.44
C GLU A 195 6.88 25.83 5.92
N PHE A 196 6.00 26.35 6.77
CA PHE A 196 5.03 27.39 6.40
C PHE A 196 5.71 28.69 5.96
N LEU A 197 6.87 28.98 6.51
CA LEU A 197 7.71 30.14 6.13
C LEU A 197 8.60 29.87 4.91
N GLY A 198 8.42 28.75 4.23
CA GLY A 198 9.15 28.36 3.02
C GLY A 198 10.41 27.54 3.26
N GLY A 199 10.59 27.01 4.47
CA GLY A 199 11.65 26.04 4.77
C GLY A 199 11.35 24.67 4.13
N GLU A 200 12.42 23.90 3.94
CA GLU A 200 12.32 22.55 3.35
C GLU A 200 11.62 21.58 4.31
N PRO A 201 10.82 20.63 3.76
CA PRO A 201 10.20 19.56 4.56
C PRO A 201 11.26 18.71 5.26
N LEU A 202 11.05 18.43 6.54
CA LEU A 202 11.88 17.52 7.28
C LEU A 202 11.34 16.10 7.14
N TYR A 203 12.18 15.21 6.66
CA TYR A 203 11.85 13.79 6.50
C TYR A 203 12.50 12.96 7.60
N THR A 204 11.74 12.08 8.22
CA THR A 204 12.27 11.20 9.26
C THR A 204 12.81 9.91 8.67
N GLY A 205 13.80 9.31 9.33
CA GLY A 205 14.39 8.04 8.90
C GLY A 205 13.36 6.90 8.86
N GLY A 206 13.45 6.05 7.85
CA GLY A 206 12.58 4.90 7.69
C GLY A 206 13.18 3.60 8.19
N THR A 207 12.70 2.50 7.64
CA THR A 207 13.11 1.13 8.01
C THR A 207 14.45 0.68 7.41
N VAL A 208 15.20 1.57 6.77
CA VAL A 208 16.49 1.24 6.15
C VAL A 208 17.60 1.32 7.19
N HIS A 209 18.39 0.26 7.29
CA HIS A 209 19.46 0.11 8.30
C HIS A 209 20.72 0.97 8.04
N GLU A 210 20.71 1.85 7.05
CA GLU A 210 21.83 2.76 6.81
C GLU A 210 21.59 4.14 7.40
N PRO A 211 22.62 4.78 8.00
CA PRO A 211 22.45 6.02 8.78
C PRO A 211 22.07 7.26 7.98
N VAL A 212 21.83 7.17 6.67
CA VAL A 212 21.71 8.33 5.77
C VAL A 212 20.53 8.30 4.82
N SER A 213 19.69 7.27 4.81
CA SER A 213 18.52 7.28 3.95
C SER A 213 17.28 7.67 4.74
N TYR A 214 16.77 8.82 4.40
CA TYR A 214 15.61 9.45 5.02
C TYR A 214 14.35 8.98 4.30
N THR A 215 13.47 8.33 5.00
CA THR A 215 12.10 8.08 4.58
C THR A 215 11.15 8.94 5.41
N HIS A 216 10.19 9.44 4.73
CA HIS A 216 9.33 10.52 5.13
C HIS A 216 8.23 10.03 6.08
N LEU A 217 8.33 10.33 7.34
CA LEU A 217 7.22 10.28 8.27
C LEU A 217 6.91 11.73 8.68
N ARG A 218 5.92 12.35 8.05
CA ARG A 218 5.23 13.40 8.77
C ARG A 218 4.56 12.72 9.95
N ALA A 219 4.87 13.18 11.18
CA ALA A 219 4.11 12.79 12.34
C ALA A 219 2.71 13.36 12.17
N HIS A 220 1.76 12.51 11.79
CA HIS A 220 0.36 12.84 11.89
C HIS A 220 -0.17 12.26 13.19
N GLU A 221 -0.87 13.12 13.92
CA GLU A 221 -1.63 12.83 15.14
C GLU A 221 -2.63 11.70 14.96
#